data_25c072080e49f6a2dc878d4b92279649
#
_entry.id   25c072080e49f6a2dc878d4b92279649
#
_cell.length_a   1.000
_cell.length_b   1.000
_cell.length_c   1.000
_cell.angle_alpha   90.00
_cell.angle_beta   90.00
_cell.angle_gamma   90.00
#
_symmetry.space_group_name_H-M   'P 1'
#
loop_
_entity.id
_entity.type
_entity.pdbx_description
1 polymer ?
#
loop_
_entity_poly.entity_id
_entity_poly.type
_entity_poly.pdbx_seq_one_letter_code
_entity_poly.pdbx_strand_id
1 'polypeptide(L)'
;MYTYNDFLLIPENEKMNFVRSIISAHESSPEYRFAKTAEAYYRRRNETIMNFRKLLYTVTGKQIPDNYSTNYKLRSNWFNYFTVQLNQYLLSNGVLWTESRTKDVLGSKFDTALKKLSRNALVHGSAFGFWILDHIEVYSFLEFAPLYDEENGALMAGVRFWRLDASKPLRATLFEPDGYTEYEWNTNTDGREAGVVKEEKRAYIQIAVTTEAEGTILYDGRNYPTFPIIPLYGIDKQSELEGRQELIDCYDLIESGFANTVEEASYIYWAIQNAEGMRDGDLAKFVERVKTLHVAIATRGNGASATPNSIEAPYASRTALLNELREALFYSFKAFDAKQIQSSGAVIAQIDAAYESLDQKASEYEDNVFEFLDGIMAVTGIEDTPTLTRSKISNTGEQIGNILQAADHLTDDYVTKKILTLLGDGDLADEIINEKDAEDMQRINIPTDETPRERPEEQNPTEYTQEQ
;
A
#
# COMPACT_ATOMS: atom_id res chain seq x y z
N MET A 1 -6.27 -4.12 28.07
CA MET A 1 -7.08 -4.59 26.93
C MET A 1 -8.09 -5.58 27.49
N TYR A 2 -9.37 -5.50 27.12
CA TYR A 2 -10.35 -6.50 27.54
C TYR A 2 -10.23 -7.75 26.69
N THR A 3 -10.54 -8.92 27.27
CA THR A 3 -10.52 -10.23 26.63
C THR A 3 -11.95 -10.71 26.38
N TYR A 4 -12.12 -11.77 25.59
CA TYR A 4 -13.44 -12.38 25.44
C TYR A 4 -13.91 -13.03 26.73
N ASN A 5 -12.99 -13.59 27.52
CA ASN A 5 -13.29 -14.17 28.82
C ASN A 5 -13.84 -13.13 29.80
N ASP A 6 -13.29 -11.90 29.83
CA ASP A 6 -13.87 -10.78 30.59
C ASP A 6 -15.31 -10.50 30.18
N PHE A 7 -15.59 -10.50 28.87
CA PHE A 7 -16.92 -10.22 28.34
C PHE A 7 -17.94 -11.30 28.75
N LEU A 8 -17.55 -12.58 28.76
CA LEU A 8 -18.43 -13.68 29.14
C LEU A 8 -18.85 -13.64 30.61
N LEU A 9 -18.05 -13.03 31.48
CA LEU A 9 -18.36 -12.87 32.90
C LEU A 9 -19.37 -11.75 33.19
N ILE A 10 -19.69 -10.90 32.22
CA ILE A 10 -20.57 -9.75 32.40
C ILE A 10 -22.04 -10.18 32.34
N PRO A 11 -22.87 -9.76 33.32
CA PRO A 11 -24.32 -9.99 33.28
C PRO A 11 -24.98 -9.36 32.05
N GLU A 12 -26.03 -9.99 31.52
CA GLU A 12 -26.70 -9.60 30.28
C GLU A 12 -27.14 -8.12 30.27
N ASN A 13 -27.68 -7.65 31.38
CA ASN A 13 -28.12 -6.26 31.54
C ASN A 13 -26.98 -5.23 31.54
N GLU A 14 -25.72 -5.64 31.70
CA GLU A 14 -24.53 -4.78 31.70
C GLU A 14 -23.69 -4.86 30.43
N LYS A 15 -23.95 -5.87 29.61
CA LYS A 15 -23.18 -6.12 28.36
C LYS A 15 -23.09 -4.91 27.45
N MET A 16 -24.18 -4.17 27.26
CA MET A 16 -24.19 -2.96 26.43
C MET A 16 -23.22 -1.88 26.94
N ASN A 17 -23.20 -1.66 28.26
CA ASN A 17 -22.28 -0.70 28.88
C ASN A 17 -20.82 -1.20 28.80
N PHE A 18 -20.63 -2.51 28.92
CA PHE A 18 -19.32 -3.12 28.78
C PHE A 18 -18.78 -3.02 27.36
N VAL A 19 -19.62 -3.23 26.34
CA VAL A 19 -19.26 -3.01 24.91
C VAL A 19 -18.79 -1.56 24.70
N ARG A 20 -19.49 -0.58 25.32
CA ARG A 20 -19.07 0.82 25.27
C ARG A 20 -17.69 1.05 25.93
N SER A 21 -17.44 0.33 27.02
CA SER A 21 -16.14 0.37 27.73
C SER A 21 -15.03 -0.27 26.89
N ILE A 22 -15.29 -1.36 26.18
CA ILE A 22 -14.35 -1.99 25.23
C ILE A 22 -13.93 -0.97 24.16
N ILE A 23 -14.89 -0.29 23.53
CA ILE A 23 -14.62 0.74 22.51
C ILE A 23 -13.74 1.84 23.10
N SER A 24 -14.10 2.38 24.27
CA SER A 24 -13.33 3.46 24.90
C SER A 24 -11.91 3.05 25.30
N ALA A 25 -11.73 1.83 25.80
CA ALA A 25 -10.42 1.28 26.12
C ALA A 25 -9.57 1.10 24.86
N HIS A 26 -10.17 0.60 23.77
CA HIS A 26 -9.50 0.44 22.48
C HIS A 26 -9.05 1.80 21.92
N GLU A 27 -9.94 2.81 21.86
CA GLU A 27 -9.62 4.16 21.38
C GLU A 27 -8.53 4.87 22.23
N SER A 28 -8.39 4.47 23.50
CA SER A 28 -7.41 5.02 24.43
C SER A 28 -6.08 4.27 24.41
N SER A 29 -5.99 3.15 23.73
CA SER A 29 -4.77 2.32 23.68
C SER A 29 -3.62 3.02 22.95
N PRO A 30 -2.36 2.74 23.32
CA PRO A 30 -1.19 3.23 22.57
C PRO A 30 -1.21 2.80 21.11
N GLU A 31 -1.58 1.55 20.84
CA GLU A 31 -1.64 0.94 19.51
C GLU A 31 -2.64 1.67 18.61
N TYR A 32 -3.82 2.02 19.14
CA TYR A 32 -4.82 2.79 18.40
C TYR A 32 -4.33 4.20 18.06
N ARG A 33 -3.69 4.87 19.01
CA ARG A 33 -3.11 6.20 18.76
C ARG A 33 -2.03 6.15 17.70
N PHE A 34 -1.16 5.14 17.76
CA PHE A 34 -0.12 4.97 16.74
C PHE A 34 -0.72 4.62 15.37
N ALA A 35 -1.70 3.72 15.30
CA ALA A 35 -2.41 3.41 14.07
C ALA A 35 -3.07 4.64 13.43
N LYS A 36 -3.59 5.57 14.25
CA LYS A 36 -4.13 6.85 13.78
C LYS A 36 -3.05 7.78 13.21
N THR A 37 -1.90 7.82 13.85
CA THR A 37 -0.73 8.54 13.33
C THR A 37 -0.27 7.91 12.01
N ALA A 38 -0.14 6.59 11.93
CA ALA A 38 0.25 5.89 10.73
C ALA A 38 -0.73 6.13 9.56
N GLU A 39 -2.03 6.14 9.83
CA GLU A 39 -3.05 6.52 8.82
C GLU A 39 -2.86 7.97 8.34
N ALA A 40 -2.49 8.90 9.24
CA ALA A 40 -2.19 10.28 8.86
C ALA A 40 -0.97 10.35 7.92
N TYR A 41 0.12 9.64 8.21
CA TYR A 41 1.31 9.56 7.36
C TYR A 41 1.01 8.89 6.01
N TYR A 42 0.23 7.82 6.03
CA TYR A 42 -0.23 7.17 4.79
C TYR A 42 -1.03 8.13 3.90
N ARG A 43 -1.83 9.02 4.50
CA ARG A 43 -2.59 10.06 3.80
C ARG A 43 -1.81 11.37 3.56
N ARG A 44 -0.49 11.37 3.72
CA ARG A 44 0.38 12.55 3.54
C ARG A 44 0.03 13.68 4.50
N ARG A 45 -0.36 13.37 5.71
CA ARG A 45 -0.64 14.33 6.79
C ARG A 45 0.40 14.17 7.89
N ASN A 46 1.69 14.23 7.51
CA ASN A 46 2.82 14.05 8.42
C ASN A 46 2.74 15.07 9.55
N GLU A 47 2.46 14.60 10.76
CA GLU A 47 2.06 15.46 11.89
C GLU A 47 3.21 16.34 12.38
N THR A 48 4.43 15.83 12.42
CA THR A 48 5.60 16.56 12.90
C THR A 48 5.83 17.84 12.11
N ILE A 49 5.91 17.75 10.78
CA ILE A 49 6.12 18.93 9.94
C ILE A 49 4.89 19.85 9.94
N MET A 50 3.67 19.30 10.01
CA MET A 50 2.44 20.09 10.06
C MET A 50 2.37 20.95 11.33
N ASN A 51 2.82 20.40 12.45
CA ASN A 51 2.83 21.07 13.76
C ASN A 51 4.09 21.88 14.01
N PHE A 52 5.11 21.76 13.14
CA PHE A 52 6.37 22.50 13.27
C PHE A 52 6.11 24.00 13.26
N ARG A 53 6.73 24.73 14.22
CA ARG A 53 6.66 26.18 14.33
C ARG A 53 8.05 26.74 14.44
N LYS A 54 8.41 27.70 13.59
CA LYS A 54 9.61 28.52 13.77
C LYS A 54 9.40 29.42 14.99
N LEU A 55 10.44 29.54 15.81
CA LEU A 55 10.42 30.37 17.03
C LEU A 55 11.47 31.47 16.92
N LEU A 56 11.11 32.65 17.31
CA LEU A 56 12.01 33.78 17.55
C LEU A 56 12.23 33.93 19.04
N TYR A 57 13.43 34.37 19.41
CA TYR A 57 13.78 34.70 20.78
C TYR A 57 13.79 36.22 20.93
N THR A 58 13.03 36.72 21.88
CA THR A 58 13.10 38.14 22.26
C THR A 58 14.42 38.43 22.97
N VAL A 59 14.79 39.70 23.08
CA VAL A 59 16.01 40.14 23.80
C VAL A 59 16.01 39.66 25.26
N THR A 60 14.83 39.41 25.81
CA THR A 60 14.66 38.86 27.17
C THR A 60 14.64 37.33 27.24
N GLY A 61 14.90 36.64 26.11
CA GLY A 61 14.93 35.17 26.05
C GLY A 61 13.55 34.50 25.94
N LYS A 62 12.46 35.27 25.83
CA LYS A 62 11.13 34.71 25.64
C LYS A 62 10.94 34.20 24.22
N GLN A 63 10.44 32.98 24.08
CA GLN A 63 10.09 32.40 22.76
C GLN A 63 8.74 32.95 22.27
N ILE A 64 8.71 33.38 21.01
CA ILE A 64 7.48 33.79 20.31
C ILE A 64 7.44 33.13 18.94
N PRO A 65 6.24 32.80 18.40
CA PRO A 65 6.12 32.27 17.05
C PRO A 65 6.66 33.27 16.01
N ASP A 66 7.47 32.77 15.07
CA ASP A 66 7.93 33.53 13.92
C ASP A 66 6.86 33.53 12.83
N ASN A 67 6.18 34.65 12.68
CA ASN A 67 5.17 34.87 11.65
C ASN A 67 5.71 35.67 10.46
N TYR A 68 7.00 36.04 10.46
CA TYR A 68 7.62 36.90 9.46
C TYR A 68 8.47 36.12 8.43
N SER A 69 9.18 35.09 8.89
CA SER A 69 10.02 34.25 8.03
C SER A 69 9.18 33.24 7.26
N THR A 70 9.66 32.87 6.09
CA THR A 70 9.08 31.82 5.27
C THR A 70 9.02 30.50 6.04
N ASN A 71 7.90 29.82 6.00
CA ASN A 71 7.69 28.57 6.70
C ASN A 71 6.91 27.57 5.83
N TYR A 72 7.51 27.17 4.71
CA TYR A 72 7.00 26.08 3.87
C TYR A 72 7.04 24.77 4.66
N LYS A 73 5.98 23.98 4.49
CA LYS A 73 5.83 22.67 5.11
C LYS A 73 5.64 21.62 4.02
N LEU A 74 6.75 21.10 3.54
CA LEU A 74 6.78 20.06 2.55
C LEU A 74 6.55 18.71 3.26
N ARG A 75 5.66 17.92 2.71
CA ARG A 75 5.27 16.60 3.25
C ARG A 75 5.61 15.55 2.23
N SER A 76 6.50 14.66 2.58
CA SER A 76 6.86 13.55 1.72
C SER A 76 5.74 12.50 1.65
N ASN A 77 5.86 11.61 0.68
CA ASN A 77 4.93 10.51 0.46
C ASN A 77 5.58 9.15 0.74
N TRP A 78 6.67 9.12 1.51
CA TRP A 78 7.49 7.93 1.67
C TRP A 78 6.71 6.74 2.21
N PHE A 79 5.95 6.93 3.30
CA PHE A 79 5.19 5.84 3.92
C PHE A 79 4.15 5.23 2.98
N ASN A 80 3.39 6.07 2.29
CA ASN A 80 2.43 5.58 1.28
C ASN A 80 3.14 4.84 0.14
N TYR A 81 4.25 5.41 -0.37
CA TYR A 81 5.01 4.83 -1.46
C TYR A 81 5.49 3.41 -1.13
N PHE A 82 6.13 3.23 0.03
CA PHE A 82 6.68 1.93 0.43
C PHE A 82 5.59 0.90 0.77
N THR A 83 4.51 1.33 1.44
CA THR A 83 3.37 0.45 1.74
C THR A 83 2.69 -0.04 0.45
N VAL A 84 2.48 0.87 -0.51
CA VAL A 84 1.89 0.51 -1.80
C VAL A 84 2.82 -0.41 -2.59
N GLN A 85 4.13 -0.14 -2.58
CA GLN A 85 5.11 -0.97 -3.28
C GLN A 85 5.08 -2.42 -2.79
N LEU A 86 5.14 -2.66 -1.47
CA LEU A 86 5.09 -4.00 -0.89
C LEU A 86 3.76 -4.70 -1.21
N ASN A 87 2.65 -4.00 -1.01
CA ASN A 87 1.32 -4.54 -1.26
C ASN A 87 1.12 -4.93 -2.74
N GLN A 88 1.57 -4.09 -3.67
CA GLN A 88 1.50 -4.41 -5.09
C GLN A 88 2.47 -5.52 -5.48
N TYR A 89 3.67 -5.51 -4.94
CA TYR A 89 4.66 -6.53 -5.22
C TYR A 89 4.16 -7.94 -4.90
N LEU A 90 3.48 -8.11 -3.77
CA LEU A 90 2.98 -9.40 -3.31
C LEU A 90 1.62 -9.76 -3.91
N LEU A 91 0.68 -8.82 -4.01
CA LEU A 91 -0.72 -9.12 -4.27
C LEU A 91 -1.26 -8.60 -5.62
N SER A 92 -0.45 -7.94 -6.46
CA SER A 92 -0.97 -7.37 -7.72
C SER A 92 -1.55 -8.43 -8.65
N ASN A 93 -0.96 -9.61 -8.69
CA ASN A 93 -1.39 -10.73 -9.54
C ASN A 93 -2.59 -11.52 -8.95
N GLY A 94 -3.03 -11.14 -7.73
CA GLY A 94 -4.07 -11.88 -6.99
C GLY A 94 -3.58 -13.21 -6.44
N VAL A 95 -4.50 -13.99 -5.87
CA VAL A 95 -4.24 -15.32 -5.36
C VAL A 95 -4.50 -16.34 -6.46
N LEU A 96 -3.54 -17.21 -6.71
CA LEU A 96 -3.70 -18.34 -7.62
C LEU A 96 -4.16 -19.54 -6.81
N TRP A 97 -5.32 -20.07 -7.19
CA TRP A 97 -5.93 -21.24 -6.60
C TRP A 97 -5.75 -22.44 -7.53
N THR A 98 -5.53 -23.61 -6.96
CA THR A 98 -5.39 -24.84 -7.73
C THR A 98 -6.73 -25.23 -8.40
N GLU A 99 -7.84 -25.00 -7.69
CA GLU A 99 -9.17 -25.31 -8.17
C GLU A 99 -9.92 -24.04 -8.64
N SER A 100 -10.46 -24.06 -9.85
CA SER A 100 -11.25 -22.94 -10.41
C SER A 100 -12.52 -22.65 -9.57
N ARG A 101 -13.13 -23.67 -8.98
CA ARG A 101 -14.32 -23.53 -8.13
C ARG A 101 -14.09 -22.61 -6.91
N THR A 102 -12.87 -22.58 -6.38
CA THR A 102 -12.52 -21.71 -5.25
C THR A 102 -12.76 -20.24 -5.59
N LYS A 103 -12.35 -19.79 -6.80
CA LYS A 103 -12.61 -18.42 -7.25
C LYS A 103 -14.09 -18.09 -7.37
N ASP A 104 -14.90 -19.04 -7.78
CA ASP A 104 -16.35 -18.85 -7.91
C ASP A 104 -17.01 -18.63 -6.55
N VAL A 105 -16.58 -19.38 -5.53
CA VAL A 105 -17.09 -19.25 -4.15
C VAL A 105 -16.64 -17.97 -3.49
N LEU A 106 -15.35 -17.60 -3.65
CA LEU A 106 -14.78 -16.41 -3.03
C LEU A 106 -15.23 -15.10 -3.70
N GLY A 107 -15.73 -15.19 -4.93
CA GLY A 107 -16.24 -14.07 -5.71
C GLY A 107 -15.18 -13.20 -6.36
N SER A 108 -15.58 -12.48 -7.40
CA SER A 108 -14.67 -11.66 -8.24
C SER A 108 -14.00 -10.49 -7.51
N LYS A 109 -14.49 -10.10 -6.33
CA LYS A 109 -13.96 -8.97 -5.54
C LYS A 109 -12.97 -9.39 -4.47
N PHE A 110 -12.71 -10.69 -4.31
CA PHE A 110 -11.84 -11.23 -3.25
C PHE A 110 -10.45 -10.60 -3.26
N ASP A 111 -9.75 -10.63 -4.39
CA ASP A 111 -8.41 -10.06 -4.50
C ASP A 111 -8.37 -8.55 -4.20
N THR A 112 -9.43 -7.83 -4.58
CA THR A 112 -9.53 -6.39 -4.27
C THR A 112 -9.71 -6.16 -2.77
N ALA A 113 -10.52 -6.99 -2.11
CA ALA A 113 -10.71 -6.94 -0.66
C ALA A 113 -9.42 -7.32 0.08
N LEU A 114 -8.72 -8.36 -0.38
CA LEU A 114 -7.44 -8.80 0.18
C LEU A 114 -6.37 -7.69 0.07
N LYS A 115 -6.25 -7.02 -1.08
CA LYS A 115 -5.34 -5.85 -1.26
C LYS A 115 -5.67 -4.71 -0.31
N LYS A 116 -6.96 -4.44 -0.07
CA LYS A 116 -7.40 -3.42 0.88
C LYS A 116 -7.10 -3.82 2.32
N LEU A 117 -7.33 -5.08 2.65
CA LEU A 117 -7.06 -5.65 3.97
C LEU A 117 -5.57 -5.61 4.28
N SER A 118 -4.73 -6.10 3.36
CA SER A 118 -3.28 -6.08 3.45
C SER A 118 -2.73 -4.67 3.63
N ARG A 119 -3.20 -3.71 2.85
CA ARG A 119 -2.82 -2.30 3.04
C ARG A 119 -3.14 -1.81 4.45
N ASN A 120 -4.35 -2.11 4.96
CA ASN A 120 -4.73 -1.69 6.31
C ASN A 120 -3.87 -2.38 7.38
N ALA A 121 -3.52 -3.66 7.20
CA ALA A 121 -2.63 -4.39 8.09
C ALA A 121 -1.22 -3.77 8.13
N LEU A 122 -0.65 -3.44 6.98
CA LEU A 122 0.65 -2.78 6.89
C LEU A 122 0.65 -1.37 7.50
N VAL A 123 -0.46 -0.63 7.36
CA VAL A 123 -0.58 0.73 7.91
C VAL A 123 -0.86 0.71 9.40
N HIS A 124 -1.78 -0.12 9.89
CA HIS A 124 -2.24 -0.08 11.28
C HIS A 124 -1.63 -1.17 12.17
N GLY A 125 -0.88 -2.12 11.60
CA GLY A 125 -0.36 -3.30 12.30
C GLY A 125 -1.31 -4.50 12.28
N SER A 126 -2.61 -4.27 12.11
CA SER A 126 -3.61 -5.31 11.92
C SER A 126 -4.83 -4.80 11.17
N ALA A 127 -5.54 -5.70 10.52
CA ALA A 127 -6.83 -5.46 9.87
C ALA A 127 -7.67 -6.74 9.96
N PHE A 128 -8.97 -6.64 9.76
CA PHE A 128 -9.90 -7.74 9.98
C PHE A 128 -10.79 -7.93 8.76
N GLY A 129 -10.83 -9.14 8.25
CA GLY A 129 -11.69 -9.55 7.15
C GLY A 129 -12.90 -10.29 7.69
N PHE A 130 -14.10 -9.73 7.52
CA PHE A 130 -15.35 -10.39 7.85
C PHE A 130 -15.92 -11.08 6.63
N TRP A 131 -16.04 -12.40 6.69
CA TRP A 131 -16.68 -13.18 5.62
C TRP A 131 -18.21 -13.07 5.70
N ILE A 132 -18.81 -12.53 4.65
CA ILE A 132 -20.27 -12.41 4.52
C ILE A 132 -20.70 -13.20 3.28
N LEU A 133 -21.21 -14.40 3.47
CA LEU A 133 -21.79 -15.28 2.44
C LEU A 133 -20.93 -15.48 1.18
N ASP A 134 -20.65 -14.43 0.41
CA ASP A 134 -20.03 -14.45 -0.91
C ASP A 134 -18.90 -13.42 -1.08
N HIS A 135 -18.57 -12.65 -0.02
CA HIS A 135 -17.53 -11.63 -0.10
C HIS A 135 -16.92 -11.30 1.27
N ILE A 136 -15.83 -10.54 1.27
CA ILE A 136 -15.16 -10.04 2.47
C ILE A 136 -15.48 -8.56 2.67
N GLU A 137 -16.01 -8.19 3.83
CA GLU A 137 -15.93 -6.83 4.36
C GLU A 137 -14.61 -6.61 5.10
N VAL A 138 -13.99 -5.47 4.86
CA VAL A 138 -12.69 -5.14 5.44
C VAL A 138 -12.85 -4.08 6.51
N TYR A 139 -12.48 -4.43 7.74
CA TYR A 139 -12.42 -3.53 8.88
C TYR A 139 -10.98 -3.16 9.20
N SER A 140 -10.74 -1.87 9.41
CA SER A 140 -9.46 -1.38 9.90
C SER A 140 -9.35 -1.54 11.41
N PHE A 141 -8.14 -1.54 11.95
CA PHE A 141 -7.91 -1.50 13.40
C PHE A 141 -8.56 -0.28 14.08
N LEU A 142 -8.78 0.80 13.32
CA LEU A 142 -9.44 2.01 13.83
C LEU A 142 -10.97 1.89 13.94
N GLU A 143 -11.55 0.84 13.39
CA GLU A 143 -13.01 0.59 13.37
C GLU A 143 -13.40 -0.71 14.09
N PHE A 144 -12.43 -1.50 14.53
CA PHE A 144 -12.66 -2.81 15.11
C PHE A 144 -11.82 -3.02 16.36
N ALA A 145 -12.47 -3.24 17.49
CA ALA A 145 -11.86 -3.59 18.77
C ALA A 145 -11.87 -5.11 18.95
N PRO A 146 -10.74 -5.80 18.79
CA PRO A 146 -10.66 -7.25 18.88
C PRO A 146 -10.74 -7.72 20.34
N LEU A 147 -11.36 -8.88 20.56
CA LEU A 147 -11.41 -9.59 21.83
C LEU A 147 -10.78 -10.96 21.64
N TYR A 148 -9.62 -11.14 22.25
CA TYR A 148 -8.85 -12.37 22.17
C TYR A 148 -9.17 -13.29 23.35
N ASP A 149 -8.97 -14.59 23.13
CA ASP A 149 -8.92 -15.59 24.18
C ASP A 149 -7.65 -15.43 25.02
N GLU A 150 -7.76 -15.55 26.35
CA GLU A 150 -6.61 -15.39 27.23
C GLU A 150 -5.61 -16.52 27.20
N GLU A 151 -6.06 -17.74 26.85
CA GLU A 151 -5.21 -18.92 26.92
C GLU A 151 -4.36 -19.11 25.64
N ASN A 152 -4.95 -18.87 24.48
CA ASN A 152 -4.30 -19.15 23.20
C ASN A 152 -4.06 -17.92 22.33
N GLY A 153 -4.60 -16.73 22.73
CA GLY A 153 -4.46 -15.49 21.97
C GLY A 153 -5.23 -15.46 20.65
N ALA A 154 -6.14 -16.40 20.42
CA ALA A 154 -6.97 -16.43 19.23
C ALA A 154 -8.03 -15.32 19.26
N LEU A 155 -8.38 -14.76 18.10
CA LEU A 155 -9.49 -13.82 17.98
C LEU A 155 -10.80 -14.60 18.09
N MET A 156 -11.55 -14.37 19.18
CA MET A 156 -12.82 -15.06 19.45
C MET A 156 -14.04 -14.19 19.24
N ALA A 157 -13.92 -12.90 19.46
CA ALA A 157 -15.00 -11.94 19.31
C ALA A 157 -14.44 -10.56 18.95
N GLY A 158 -15.29 -9.60 18.68
CA GLY A 158 -14.86 -8.23 18.49
C GLY A 158 -16.00 -7.26 18.27
N VAL A 159 -15.71 -6.00 18.43
CA VAL A 159 -16.69 -4.93 18.31
C VAL A 159 -16.30 -4.04 17.14
N ARG A 160 -17.07 -4.07 16.06
CA ARG A 160 -17.01 -3.03 15.03
C ARG A 160 -17.76 -1.81 15.54
N PHE A 161 -17.14 -0.63 15.40
CA PHE A 161 -17.76 0.62 15.81
C PHE A 161 -17.49 1.73 14.79
N TRP A 162 -18.48 2.59 14.60
CA TRP A 162 -18.33 3.73 13.69
C TRP A 162 -19.31 4.85 14.05
N ARG A 163 -18.93 6.05 13.71
CA ARG A 163 -19.77 7.25 13.82
C ARG A 163 -19.61 8.04 12.51
N LEU A 164 -20.70 8.33 11.86
CA LEU A 164 -20.66 9.06 10.58
C LEU A 164 -20.20 10.51 10.76
N ASP A 165 -20.70 11.16 11.83
CA ASP A 165 -20.44 12.54 12.20
C ASP A 165 -20.61 12.69 13.72
N ALA A 166 -20.00 13.72 14.32
CA ALA A 166 -20.11 14.01 15.75
C ALA A 166 -21.55 14.22 16.23
N SER A 167 -22.46 14.66 15.34
CA SER A 167 -23.89 14.82 15.60
C SER A 167 -24.71 13.53 15.47
N LYS A 168 -24.11 12.45 14.95
CA LYS A 168 -24.79 11.17 14.71
C LYS A 168 -24.50 10.18 15.83
N PRO A 169 -25.37 9.17 16.01
CA PRO A 169 -25.16 8.16 17.02
C PRO A 169 -23.87 7.36 16.77
N LEU A 170 -23.25 6.90 17.84
CA LEU A 170 -22.24 5.86 17.77
C LEU A 170 -22.97 4.54 17.54
N ARG A 171 -22.60 3.82 16.51
CA ARG A 171 -23.10 2.49 16.21
C ARG A 171 -22.00 1.48 16.45
N ALA A 172 -22.39 0.33 16.98
CA ALA A 172 -21.48 -0.78 17.12
C ALA A 172 -22.19 -2.10 16.88
N THR A 173 -21.44 -3.05 16.33
CA THR A 173 -21.85 -4.44 16.18
C THR A 173 -20.85 -5.30 16.93
N LEU A 174 -21.34 -6.03 17.93
CA LEU A 174 -20.59 -7.05 18.62
C LEU A 174 -20.72 -8.35 17.83
N PHE A 175 -19.61 -8.92 17.43
CA PHE A 175 -19.51 -10.22 16.78
C PHE A 175 -19.00 -11.24 17.79
N GLU A 176 -19.71 -12.36 17.90
CA GLU A 176 -19.38 -13.50 18.74
C GLU A 176 -19.39 -14.79 17.90
N PRO A 177 -18.85 -15.92 18.36
CA PRO A 177 -18.85 -17.18 17.58
C PRO A 177 -20.24 -17.66 17.14
N ASP A 178 -21.27 -17.35 17.93
CA ASP A 178 -22.64 -17.81 17.76
C ASP A 178 -23.60 -16.74 17.21
N GLY A 179 -23.09 -15.60 16.74
CA GLY A 179 -23.90 -14.54 16.13
C GLY A 179 -23.41 -13.14 16.41
N TYR A 180 -24.23 -12.16 16.08
CA TYR A 180 -23.90 -10.74 16.29
C TYR A 180 -25.07 -9.98 16.91
N THR A 181 -24.73 -8.88 17.63
CA THR A 181 -25.66 -7.97 18.29
C THR A 181 -25.37 -6.53 17.90
N GLU A 182 -26.41 -5.75 17.56
CA GLU A 182 -26.23 -4.35 17.18
C GLU A 182 -26.61 -3.40 18.32
N TYR A 183 -25.76 -2.41 18.56
CA TYR A 183 -25.92 -1.36 19.56
C TYR A 183 -25.90 0.02 18.93
N GLU A 184 -26.61 0.96 19.55
CA GLU A 184 -26.60 2.37 19.17
C GLU A 184 -26.57 3.25 20.41
N TRP A 185 -25.68 4.24 20.44
CA TRP A 185 -25.62 5.25 21.50
C TRP A 185 -25.90 6.64 20.92
N ASN A 186 -26.96 7.24 21.44
CA ASN A 186 -27.36 8.61 21.11
C ASN A 186 -26.83 9.57 22.16
N THR A 187 -26.26 10.69 21.76
CA THR A 187 -25.86 11.76 22.67
C THR A 187 -27.06 12.68 22.89
N ASN A 188 -27.57 12.73 24.11
CA ASN A 188 -28.68 13.61 24.48
C ASN A 188 -28.23 15.07 24.50
N THR A 189 -29.20 15.99 24.56
CA THR A 189 -28.96 17.45 24.71
C THR A 189 -28.11 17.82 25.89
N ASP A 190 -28.09 16.98 26.93
CA ASP A 190 -27.30 17.16 28.14
C ASP A 190 -25.87 16.60 28.03
N GLY A 191 -25.46 16.11 26.84
CA GLY A 191 -24.16 15.50 26.58
C GLY A 191 -23.98 14.07 27.12
N ARG A 192 -25.04 13.47 27.67
CA ARG A 192 -25.02 12.08 28.13
C ARG A 192 -25.33 11.12 26.99
N GLU A 193 -24.55 10.06 26.88
CA GLU A 193 -24.83 8.98 25.94
C GLU A 193 -25.90 8.03 26.53
N ALA A 194 -26.95 7.78 25.76
CA ALA A 194 -27.97 6.79 26.07
C ALA A 194 -27.86 5.65 25.05
N GLY A 195 -27.57 4.44 25.52
CA GLY A 195 -27.44 3.25 24.70
C GLY A 195 -28.75 2.50 24.56
N VAL A 196 -28.95 1.90 23.40
CA VAL A 196 -30.04 0.96 23.11
C VAL A 196 -29.52 -0.24 22.35
N VAL A 197 -30.08 -1.42 22.60
CA VAL A 197 -29.90 -2.59 21.74
C VAL A 197 -30.78 -2.36 20.52
N LYS A 198 -30.17 -2.17 19.37
CA LYS A 198 -30.91 -1.91 18.12
C LYS A 198 -31.46 -3.22 17.53
N GLU A 199 -30.63 -4.25 17.54
CA GLU A 199 -31.00 -5.60 17.16
C GLU A 199 -30.42 -6.59 18.16
N GLU A 200 -31.29 -7.49 18.65
CA GLU A 200 -30.87 -8.57 19.52
C GLU A 200 -30.03 -9.59 18.76
N LYS A 201 -29.35 -10.47 19.49
CA LYS A 201 -28.42 -11.46 18.93
C LYS A 201 -29.05 -12.28 17.80
N ARG A 202 -28.42 -12.27 16.64
CA ARG A 202 -28.78 -13.00 15.44
C ARG A 202 -27.65 -13.86 14.93
N ALA A 203 -27.99 -15.00 14.33
CA ALA A 203 -27.05 -15.83 13.61
C ALA A 203 -26.55 -15.13 12.32
N TYR A 204 -25.35 -15.47 11.85
CA TYR A 204 -24.74 -14.88 10.66
C TYR A 204 -25.46 -15.20 9.36
N ILE A 205 -25.99 -16.43 9.24
CA ILE A 205 -26.69 -16.91 8.05
C ILE A 205 -28.15 -17.07 8.41
N GLN A 206 -29.00 -16.27 7.81
CA GLN A 206 -30.44 -16.35 8.00
C GLN A 206 -31.08 -16.97 6.77
N ILE A 207 -31.73 -18.13 6.94
CA ILE A 207 -32.43 -18.85 5.87
C ILE A 207 -33.94 -18.66 6.10
N ALA A 208 -34.63 -18.09 5.11
CA ALA A 208 -36.07 -17.98 5.15
C ALA A 208 -36.69 -19.38 4.92
N VAL A 209 -37.37 -19.90 5.92
CA VAL A 209 -38.13 -21.15 5.81
C VAL A 209 -39.62 -20.81 5.67
N THR A 210 -40.21 -21.12 4.52
CA THR A 210 -41.62 -20.90 4.28
C THR A 210 -42.39 -22.12 4.84
N THR A 211 -43.19 -21.94 5.87
CA THR A 211 -44.15 -22.98 6.31
C THR A 211 -45.42 -22.86 5.47
N GLU A 212 -45.76 -23.91 4.76
CA GLU A 212 -46.92 -23.95 3.84
C GLU A 212 -48.26 -23.66 4.52
N ALA A 213 -48.36 -23.76 5.86
CA ALA A 213 -49.63 -23.72 6.57
C ALA A 213 -50.19 -22.34 6.92
N GLU A 214 -49.35 -21.27 6.99
CA GLU A 214 -49.83 -19.95 7.48
C GLU A 214 -49.23 -18.72 6.77
N GLY A 215 -48.44 -18.88 5.74
CA GLY A 215 -47.79 -17.76 5.07
C GLY A 215 -46.77 -17.00 5.95
N THR A 216 -46.39 -17.54 7.09
CA THR A 216 -45.42 -16.95 8.00
C THR A 216 -44.00 -17.35 7.57
N ILE A 217 -43.17 -16.37 7.29
CA ILE A 217 -41.75 -16.61 7.01
C ILE A 217 -41.05 -16.77 8.36
N LEU A 218 -40.59 -17.98 8.64
CA LEU A 218 -39.69 -18.26 9.76
C LEU A 218 -38.26 -18.20 9.24
N TYR A 219 -37.39 -17.55 10.01
CA TYR A 219 -35.96 -17.54 9.73
C TYR A 219 -35.25 -18.60 10.55
N ASP A 220 -34.60 -19.55 9.89
CA ASP A 220 -33.67 -20.48 10.54
C ASP A 220 -32.29 -19.87 10.50
N GLY A 221 -31.67 -19.70 11.68
CA GLY A 221 -30.36 -19.10 11.83
C GLY A 221 -29.26 -20.15 11.88
N ARG A 222 -28.24 -20.00 11.05
CA ARG A 222 -27.01 -20.81 11.08
C ARG A 222 -25.77 -19.94 11.26
N ASN A 223 -24.75 -20.51 11.87
CA ASN A 223 -23.45 -19.87 12.02
C ASN A 223 -22.42 -20.58 11.16
N TYR A 224 -21.31 -19.89 10.92
CA TYR A 224 -20.16 -20.48 10.23
C TYR A 224 -19.49 -21.55 11.10
N PRO A 225 -18.72 -22.47 10.50
CA PRO A 225 -17.97 -23.48 11.25
C PRO A 225 -16.97 -22.89 12.26
N THR A 226 -16.39 -21.74 11.92
CA THR A 226 -15.45 -20.99 12.74
C THR A 226 -15.87 -19.52 12.85
N PHE A 227 -15.23 -18.74 13.71
CA PHE A 227 -15.52 -17.32 13.83
C PHE A 227 -15.25 -16.60 12.48
N PRO A 228 -16.23 -15.87 11.91
CA PRO A 228 -16.16 -15.40 10.53
C PRO A 228 -15.33 -14.12 10.34
N ILE A 229 -14.68 -13.61 11.38
CA ILE A 229 -13.76 -12.49 11.29
C ILE A 229 -12.34 -13.01 11.46
N ILE A 230 -11.54 -12.85 10.42
CA ILE A 230 -10.17 -13.34 10.36
C ILE A 230 -9.23 -12.13 10.43
N PRO A 231 -8.26 -12.12 11.35
CA PRO A 231 -7.25 -11.07 11.40
C PRO A 231 -6.19 -11.27 10.30
N LEU A 232 -5.75 -10.18 9.71
CA LEU A 232 -4.50 -10.11 8.95
C LEU A 232 -3.57 -9.16 9.69
N TYR A 233 -2.42 -9.65 10.09
CA TYR A 233 -1.42 -8.86 10.81
C TYR A 233 -0.39 -8.29 9.84
N GLY A 234 0.14 -7.10 10.18
CA GLY A 234 1.39 -6.59 9.61
C GLY A 234 2.58 -7.42 10.05
N ILE A 235 3.76 -7.16 9.50
CA ILE A 235 5.01 -7.80 9.92
C ILE A 235 5.20 -7.53 11.42
N ASP A 236 5.53 -8.55 12.19
CA ASP A 236 5.65 -8.50 13.65
C ASP A 236 4.41 -7.95 14.39
N LYS A 237 3.25 -8.01 13.75
CA LYS A 237 1.98 -7.44 14.24
C LYS A 237 2.06 -5.93 14.51
N GLN A 238 2.92 -5.23 13.77
CA GLN A 238 3.18 -3.81 13.91
C GLN A 238 2.88 -3.06 12.61
N SER A 239 2.69 -1.74 12.73
CA SER A 239 2.64 -0.85 11.57
C SER A 239 4.01 -0.77 10.91
N GLU A 240 4.06 -0.71 9.60
CA GLU A 240 5.29 -0.46 8.84
C GLU A 240 5.93 0.91 9.14
N LEU A 241 5.21 1.82 9.77
CA LEU A 241 5.75 3.11 10.23
C LEU A 241 6.56 2.99 11.52
N GLU A 242 6.36 1.93 12.31
CA GLU A 242 7.02 1.75 13.61
C GLU A 242 8.54 1.75 13.46
N GLY A 243 9.23 2.57 14.25
CA GLY A 243 10.69 2.75 14.18
C GLY A 243 11.22 3.42 12.90
N ARG A 244 10.36 3.94 12.02
CA ARG A 244 10.72 4.60 10.75
C ARG A 244 10.17 6.00 10.61
N GLN A 245 9.26 6.39 11.52
CA GLN A 245 8.62 7.71 11.51
C GLN A 245 9.67 8.83 11.58
N GLU A 246 10.67 8.70 12.45
CA GLU A 246 11.69 9.69 12.69
C GLU A 246 12.54 9.98 11.45
N LEU A 247 12.76 8.97 10.58
CA LEU A 247 13.47 9.18 9.31
C LEU A 247 12.65 10.04 8.34
N ILE A 248 11.35 9.79 8.27
CA ILE A 248 10.42 10.58 7.44
C ILE A 248 10.34 12.00 7.98
N ASP A 249 10.22 12.17 9.29
CA ASP A 249 10.15 13.47 9.95
C ASP A 249 11.42 14.28 9.73
N CYS A 250 12.58 13.65 9.84
CA CYS A 250 13.87 14.29 9.59
C CYS A 250 13.96 14.74 8.11
N TYR A 251 13.58 13.87 7.18
CA TYR A 251 13.55 14.19 5.75
C TYR A 251 12.66 15.43 5.47
N ASP A 252 11.41 15.41 5.96
CA ASP A 252 10.44 16.49 5.77
C ASP A 252 10.93 17.83 6.35
N LEU A 253 11.54 17.79 7.55
CA LEU A 253 12.08 18.98 8.21
C LEU A 253 13.27 19.57 7.45
N ILE A 254 14.21 18.74 6.97
CA ILE A 254 15.36 19.18 6.20
C ILE A 254 14.93 19.72 4.83
N GLU A 255 14.03 19.04 4.13
CA GLU A 255 13.51 19.47 2.83
C GLU A 255 12.74 20.80 2.96
N SER A 256 11.88 20.93 3.96
CA SER A 256 11.16 22.18 4.27
C SER A 256 12.12 23.31 4.65
N GLY A 257 13.10 23.03 5.50
CA GLY A 257 14.14 23.97 5.89
C GLY A 257 14.99 24.40 4.70
N PHE A 258 15.28 23.51 3.75
CA PHE A 258 15.99 23.82 2.54
C PHE A 258 15.17 24.76 1.63
N ALA A 259 13.90 24.45 1.38
CA ALA A 259 13.00 25.31 0.63
C ALA A 259 12.90 26.71 1.24
N ASN A 260 12.76 26.81 2.56
CA ASN A 260 12.73 28.09 3.27
C ASN A 260 14.03 28.88 3.10
N THR A 261 15.19 28.20 3.17
CA THR A 261 16.49 28.89 2.98
C THR A 261 16.71 29.35 1.55
N VAL A 262 16.23 28.59 0.54
CA VAL A 262 16.28 29.01 -0.86
C VAL A 262 15.47 30.30 -1.07
N GLU A 263 14.28 30.37 -0.48
CA GLU A 263 13.45 31.58 -0.53
C GLU A 263 14.13 32.76 0.20
N GLU A 264 14.63 32.52 1.42
CA GLU A 264 15.32 33.54 2.20
C GLU A 264 16.61 34.00 1.54
N ALA A 265 17.35 33.14 0.81
CA ALA A 265 18.55 33.49 0.06
C ALA A 265 18.25 34.40 -1.14
N SER A 266 17.01 34.48 -1.58
CA SER A 266 16.57 35.44 -2.61
C SER A 266 16.51 36.89 -2.09
N TYR A 267 16.47 37.07 -0.76
CA TYR A 267 16.43 38.40 -0.16
C TYR A 267 17.82 39.02 -0.14
N ILE A 268 17.88 40.27 -0.56
CA ILE A 268 19.10 41.08 -0.49
C ILE A 268 19.08 41.87 0.82
N TYR A 269 20.04 41.61 1.70
CA TYR A 269 20.24 42.35 2.93
C TYR A 269 21.23 43.50 2.68
N TRP A 270 20.82 44.69 3.09
CA TRP A 270 21.68 45.89 2.91
C TRP A 270 22.34 46.24 4.24
N ALA A 271 23.66 46.16 4.26
CA ALA A 271 24.45 46.71 5.36
C ALA A 271 24.70 48.21 5.11
N ILE A 272 24.08 49.06 5.90
CA ILE A 272 24.25 50.51 5.81
C ILE A 272 25.26 50.90 6.90
N GLN A 273 26.41 51.49 6.48
CA GLN A 273 27.44 51.96 7.38
C GLN A 273 27.47 53.49 7.40
N ASN A 274 27.91 54.08 8.53
CA ASN A 274 28.03 55.53 8.73
C ASN A 274 26.70 56.29 8.46
N ALA A 275 25.57 55.69 8.85
CA ALA A 275 24.25 56.26 8.66
C ALA A 275 23.82 57.21 9.80
N GLU A 276 24.76 58.03 10.30
CA GLU A 276 24.46 58.99 11.40
C GLU A 276 23.34 59.94 11.02
N GLY A 277 22.28 60.00 11.91
CA GLY A 277 21.11 60.84 11.71
C GLY A 277 20.02 60.28 10.82
N MET A 278 20.10 59.01 10.41
CA MET A 278 19.01 58.30 9.76
C MET A 278 17.89 58.04 10.77
N ARG A 279 16.66 58.45 10.43
CA ARG A 279 15.43 58.20 11.22
C ARG A 279 14.66 57.06 10.57
N ASP A 280 13.74 56.47 11.33
CA ASP A 280 12.89 55.37 10.85
C ASP A 280 12.17 55.67 9.52
N GLY A 281 11.77 56.92 9.32
CA GLY A 281 11.17 57.41 8.05
C GLY A 281 12.14 57.43 6.87
N ASP A 282 13.43 57.61 7.11
CA ASP A 282 14.47 57.57 6.06
C ASP A 282 14.81 56.11 5.71
N LEU A 283 14.75 55.21 6.67
CA LEU A 283 14.92 53.80 6.47
C LEU A 283 13.74 53.23 5.64
N ALA A 284 12.52 53.64 5.95
CA ALA A 284 11.33 53.23 5.20
C ALA A 284 11.43 53.69 3.72
N LYS A 285 11.83 54.94 3.47
CA LYS A 285 12.07 55.43 2.10
C LYS A 285 13.20 54.71 1.38
N PHE A 286 14.26 54.32 2.11
CA PHE A 286 15.35 53.50 1.56
C PHE A 286 14.84 52.16 1.10
N VAL A 287 14.08 51.43 1.96
CA VAL A 287 13.48 50.14 1.63
C VAL A 287 12.53 50.27 0.44
N GLU A 288 11.71 51.32 0.40
CA GLU A 288 10.79 51.57 -0.72
C GLU A 288 11.56 51.79 -2.04
N ARG A 289 12.63 52.58 -2.03
CA ARG A 289 13.45 52.81 -3.22
C ARG A 289 14.16 51.56 -3.69
N VAL A 290 14.70 50.75 -2.77
CA VAL A 290 15.31 49.46 -3.11
C VAL A 290 14.30 48.53 -3.76
N LYS A 291 13.06 48.48 -3.23
CA LYS A 291 12.02 47.62 -3.77
C LYS A 291 11.47 48.11 -5.12
N THR A 292 11.35 49.41 -5.32
CA THR A 292 10.70 49.98 -6.51
C THR A 292 11.70 50.30 -7.63
N LEU A 293 12.89 50.80 -7.30
CA LEU A 293 13.89 51.27 -8.27
C LEU A 293 15.10 50.35 -8.35
N HIS A 294 15.21 49.36 -7.48
CA HIS A 294 16.40 48.48 -7.33
C HIS A 294 17.72 49.24 -7.15
N VAL A 295 17.67 50.46 -6.60
CA VAL A 295 18.82 51.36 -6.38
C VAL A 295 18.95 51.67 -4.90
N ALA A 296 20.13 51.45 -4.34
CA ALA A 296 20.49 51.88 -3.00
C ALA A 296 21.35 53.15 -3.07
N ILE A 297 20.87 54.23 -2.49
CA ILE A 297 21.60 55.50 -2.37
C ILE A 297 21.77 55.81 -0.89
N ALA A 298 23.02 55.79 -0.40
CA ALA A 298 23.37 56.25 0.94
C ALA A 298 23.58 57.78 0.87
N THR A 299 22.64 58.55 1.43
CA THR A 299 22.54 59.99 1.15
C THR A 299 23.11 60.90 2.23
N ARG A 300 23.66 60.39 3.36
CA ARG A 300 24.20 61.27 4.43
C ARG A 300 25.44 60.66 5.11
N GLY A 301 26.43 61.51 5.34
CA GLY A 301 27.65 61.20 6.03
C GLY A 301 28.87 61.06 5.07
N ASN A 302 30.05 61.54 5.51
CA ASN A 302 31.29 61.37 4.77
C ASN A 302 31.69 59.89 4.84
N GLY A 303 31.59 59.16 3.73
CA GLY A 303 31.85 57.71 3.69
C GLY A 303 30.62 56.79 3.96
N ALA A 304 29.39 57.32 3.87
CA ALA A 304 28.19 56.45 3.96
C ALA A 304 28.18 55.48 2.78
N SER A 305 28.04 54.20 3.10
CA SER A 305 27.94 53.12 2.11
C SER A 305 26.78 52.21 2.38
N ALA A 306 26.16 51.65 1.33
CA ALA A 306 25.19 50.60 1.43
C ALA A 306 25.68 49.40 0.59
N THR A 307 26.01 48.32 1.25
CA THR A 307 26.53 47.12 0.60
C THR A 307 25.45 46.02 0.58
N PRO A 308 25.14 45.46 -0.59
CA PRO A 308 24.26 44.32 -0.67
C PRO A 308 24.97 43.06 -0.14
N ASN A 309 24.31 42.32 0.70
CA ASN A 309 24.77 41.01 1.17
C ASN A 309 23.70 39.97 0.80
N SER A 310 24.11 38.93 0.14
CA SER A 310 23.28 37.75 -0.08
C SER A 310 23.74 36.63 0.86
N ILE A 311 22.78 35.86 1.34
CA ILE A 311 23.07 34.65 2.12
C ILE A 311 23.25 33.52 1.12
N GLU A 312 24.44 32.91 1.11
CA GLU A 312 24.61 31.67 0.33
C GLU A 312 23.96 30.51 1.04
N ALA A 313 22.96 29.88 0.38
CA ALA A 313 22.37 28.68 0.89
C ALA A 313 23.33 27.49 0.76
N PRO A 314 23.50 26.63 1.79
CA PRO A 314 24.41 25.49 1.75
C PRO A 314 23.83 24.34 0.91
N TYR A 315 23.70 24.55 -0.41
CA TYR A 315 23.05 23.60 -1.32
C TYR A 315 23.69 22.21 -1.31
N ALA A 316 25.01 22.13 -1.42
CA ALA A 316 25.72 20.86 -1.56
C ALA A 316 25.56 19.96 -0.33
N SER A 317 25.74 20.51 0.88
CA SER A 317 25.63 19.73 2.12
C SER A 317 24.20 19.28 2.41
N ARG A 318 23.20 20.12 2.10
CA ARG A 318 21.78 19.75 2.29
C ARG A 318 21.34 18.71 1.28
N THR A 319 21.75 18.83 0.02
CA THR A 319 21.47 17.83 -1.02
C THR A 319 22.12 16.49 -0.68
N ALA A 320 23.36 16.49 -0.19
CA ALA A 320 24.02 15.28 0.28
C ALA A 320 23.24 14.60 1.41
N LEU A 321 22.84 15.37 2.44
CA LEU A 321 22.07 14.84 3.56
C LEU A 321 20.69 14.28 3.11
N LEU A 322 19.98 14.98 2.23
CA LEU A 322 18.70 14.48 1.70
C LEU A 322 18.88 13.18 0.90
N ASN A 323 19.99 13.02 0.16
CA ASN A 323 20.30 11.78 -0.53
C ASN A 323 20.60 10.64 0.45
N GLU A 324 21.40 10.90 1.50
CA GLU A 324 21.65 9.91 2.56
C GLU A 324 20.37 9.50 3.29
N LEU A 325 19.50 10.44 3.64
CA LEU A 325 18.21 10.15 4.26
C LEU A 325 17.29 9.34 3.33
N ARG A 326 17.31 9.65 2.03
CA ARG A 326 16.57 8.87 1.04
C ARG A 326 17.09 7.43 0.98
N GLU A 327 18.39 7.22 0.92
CA GLU A 327 18.99 5.88 0.93
C GLU A 327 18.65 5.13 2.23
N ALA A 328 18.74 5.81 3.38
CA ALA A 328 18.36 5.26 4.67
C ALA A 328 16.87 4.85 4.72
N LEU A 329 15.97 5.63 4.10
CA LEU A 329 14.55 5.29 3.98
C LEU A 329 14.36 4.03 3.13
N PHE A 330 14.96 3.93 1.94
CA PHE A 330 14.87 2.72 1.12
C PHE A 330 15.41 1.49 1.84
N TYR A 331 16.53 1.62 2.54
CA TYR A 331 17.12 0.54 3.33
C TYR A 331 16.23 0.13 4.51
N SER A 332 15.73 1.10 5.29
CA SER A 332 14.89 0.84 6.47
C SER A 332 13.56 0.18 6.10
N PHE A 333 12.96 0.55 4.97
CA PHE A 333 11.74 -0.09 4.48
C PHE A 333 11.99 -1.36 3.68
N LYS A 334 13.27 -1.77 3.47
CA LYS A 334 13.64 -2.89 2.57
C LYS A 334 12.97 -2.74 1.20
N ALA A 335 12.94 -1.53 0.65
CA ALA A 335 12.18 -1.19 -0.54
C ALA A 335 13.05 -1.27 -1.80
N PHE A 336 12.41 -1.57 -2.93
CA PHE A 336 13.06 -1.52 -4.23
C PHE A 336 13.28 -0.08 -4.70
N ASP A 337 14.53 0.28 -5.04
CA ASP A 337 14.87 1.55 -5.67
C ASP A 337 15.16 1.35 -7.15
N ALA A 338 14.30 1.88 -8.02
CA ALA A 338 14.48 1.82 -9.47
C ALA A 338 15.81 2.43 -9.97
N LYS A 339 16.45 3.29 -9.19
CA LYS A 339 17.79 3.84 -9.51
C LYS A 339 18.89 2.78 -9.52
N GLN A 340 18.68 1.65 -8.86
CA GLN A 340 19.63 0.53 -8.86
C GLN A 340 19.69 -0.16 -10.23
N ILE A 341 18.63 -0.05 -11.03
CA ILE A 341 18.60 -0.56 -12.41
C ILE A 341 19.04 0.58 -13.34
N GLN A 342 20.33 0.57 -13.73
CA GLN A 342 20.94 1.68 -14.47
C GLN A 342 20.63 1.72 -15.96
N SER A 343 20.03 0.68 -16.54
CA SER A 343 19.72 0.63 -17.97
C SER A 343 18.43 -0.12 -18.28
N SER A 344 17.74 0.27 -19.35
CA SER A 344 16.56 -0.45 -19.87
C SER A 344 16.86 -1.87 -20.37
N GLY A 345 18.14 -2.24 -20.45
CA GLY A 345 18.62 -3.58 -20.82
C GLY A 345 19.31 -4.32 -19.68
N ALA A 346 18.95 -4.01 -18.39
CA ALA A 346 19.51 -4.71 -17.26
C ALA A 346 19.24 -6.21 -17.37
N VAL A 347 20.28 -7.02 -17.14
CA VAL A 347 20.15 -8.48 -17.13
C VAL A 347 19.33 -8.95 -15.92
N ILE A 348 18.70 -10.12 -16.02
CA ILE A 348 17.83 -10.69 -14.99
C ILE A 348 18.52 -10.69 -13.62
N ALA A 349 19.79 -11.07 -13.53
CA ALA A 349 20.54 -11.08 -12.29
C ALA A 349 20.66 -9.71 -11.59
N GLN A 350 20.74 -8.61 -12.34
CA GLN A 350 20.75 -7.26 -11.78
C GLN A 350 19.36 -6.85 -11.26
N ILE A 351 18.31 -7.26 -11.95
CA ILE A 351 16.95 -7.05 -11.53
C ILE A 351 16.68 -7.82 -10.24
N ASP A 352 17.04 -9.10 -10.18
CA ASP A 352 16.85 -9.95 -9.00
C ASP A 352 17.62 -9.42 -7.80
N ALA A 353 18.88 -8.99 -7.97
CA ALA A 353 19.67 -8.38 -6.89
C ALA A 353 19.03 -7.07 -6.37
N ALA A 354 18.42 -6.26 -7.25
CA ALA A 354 17.74 -5.04 -6.84
C ALA A 354 16.44 -5.31 -6.05
N TYR A 355 15.79 -6.45 -6.27
CA TYR A 355 14.58 -6.86 -5.54
C TYR A 355 14.85 -7.68 -4.29
N GLU A 356 16.08 -8.12 -4.03
CA GLU A 356 16.41 -9.06 -2.95
C GLU A 356 15.85 -8.62 -1.58
N SER A 357 16.07 -7.37 -1.18
CA SER A 357 15.58 -6.84 0.10
C SER A 357 14.05 -6.82 0.18
N LEU A 358 13.39 -6.46 -0.92
CA LEU A 358 11.94 -6.45 -1.01
C LEU A 358 11.37 -7.87 -1.01
N ASP A 359 12.04 -8.81 -1.66
CA ASP A 359 11.67 -10.24 -1.67
C ASP A 359 11.73 -10.86 -0.27
N GLN A 360 12.80 -10.58 0.49
CA GLN A 360 12.92 -11.04 1.87
C GLN A 360 11.77 -10.51 2.73
N LYS A 361 11.49 -9.22 2.64
CA LYS A 361 10.38 -8.60 3.38
C LYS A 361 9.02 -9.15 2.95
N ALA A 362 8.82 -9.34 1.64
CA ALA A 362 7.58 -9.90 1.12
C ALA A 362 7.38 -11.34 1.58
N SER A 363 8.44 -12.14 1.72
CA SER A 363 8.36 -13.50 2.24
C SER A 363 7.96 -13.54 3.72
N GLU A 364 8.49 -12.63 4.55
CA GLU A 364 8.07 -12.50 5.95
C GLU A 364 6.58 -12.13 6.06
N TYR A 365 6.09 -11.28 5.16
CA TYR A 365 4.69 -10.85 5.17
C TYR A 365 3.74 -11.87 4.54
N GLU A 366 4.21 -12.65 3.59
CA GLU A 366 3.45 -13.68 2.89
C GLU A 366 2.90 -14.75 3.84
N ASP A 367 3.66 -15.11 4.89
CA ASP A 367 3.22 -16.06 5.90
C ASP A 367 1.93 -15.56 6.60
N ASN A 368 1.87 -14.29 6.96
CA ASN A 368 0.66 -13.69 7.55
C ASN A 368 -0.52 -13.68 6.58
N VAL A 369 -0.25 -13.49 5.28
CA VAL A 369 -1.30 -13.57 4.26
C VAL A 369 -1.82 -14.99 4.11
N PHE A 370 -0.96 -16.01 4.17
CA PHE A 370 -1.38 -17.40 4.14
C PHE A 370 -2.17 -17.78 5.39
N GLU A 371 -1.79 -17.33 6.59
CA GLU A 371 -2.60 -17.53 7.81
C GLU A 371 -4.02 -16.95 7.63
N PHE A 372 -4.13 -15.78 7.02
CA PHE A 372 -5.43 -15.19 6.70
C PHE A 372 -6.22 -16.04 5.69
N LEU A 373 -5.58 -16.55 4.64
CA LEU A 373 -6.21 -17.41 3.62
C LEU A 373 -6.68 -18.75 4.22
N ASP A 374 -5.88 -19.33 5.12
CA ASP A 374 -6.27 -20.53 5.87
C ASP A 374 -7.51 -20.28 6.73
N GLY A 375 -7.58 -19.11 7.38
CA GLY A 375 -8.75 -18.67 8.13
C GLY A 375 -10.00 -18.57 7.25
N ILE A 376 -9.87 -17.99 6.04
CA ILE A 376 -10.97 -17.93 5.06
C ILE A 376 -11.41 -19.32 4.62
N MET A 377 -10.46 -20.22 4.34
CA MET A 377 -10.76 -21.61 3.98
C MET A 377 -11.48 -22.33 5.11
N ALA A 378 -11.08 -22.13 6.36
CA ALA A 378 -11.76 -22.71 7.52
C ALA A 378 -13.21 -22.20 7.69
N VAL A 379 -13.46 -20.92 7.44
CA VAL A 379 -14.82 -20.33 7.52
C VAL A 379 -15.71 -20.80 6.37
N THR A 380 -15.17 -20.91 5.16
CA THR A 380 -15.93 -21.27 3.96
C THR A 380 -16.07 -22.78 3.76
N GLY A 381 -15.24 -23.57 4.43
CA GLY A 381 -15.15 -25.03 4.23
C GLY A 381 -14.51 -25.42 2.90
N ILE A 382 -13.72 -24.53 2.29
CA ILE A 382 -12.95 -24.81 1.07
C ILE A 382 -11.63 -25.46 1.48
N GLU A 383 -11.24 -26.50 0.76
CA GLU A 383 -9.90 -27.11 0.85
C GLU A 383 -9.18 -26.87 -0.47
N ASP A 384 -8.18 -25.99 -0.48
CA ASP A 384 -7.37 -25.67 -1.67
C ASP A 384 -5.95 -25.24 -1.24
N THR A 385 -5.05 -25.11 -2.20
CA THR A 385 -3.70 -24.63 -1.95
C THR A 385 -3.47 -23.29 -2.65
N PRO A 386 -3.52 -22.17 -1.93
CA PRO A 386 -3.25 -20.86 -2.51
C PRO A 386 -1.77 -20.67 -2.82
N THR A 387 -1.48 -19.96 -3.91
CA THR A 387 -0.12 -19.52 -4.24
C THR A 387 -0.12 -18.05 -4.61
N LEU A 388 0.97 -17.34 -4.27
CA LEU A 388 1.18 -15.94 -4.61
C LEU A 388 2.37 -15.82 -5.56
N THR A 389 2.26 -14.95 -6.55
CA THR A 389 3.34 -14.69 -7.51
C THR A 389 3.80 -13.24 -7.42
N ARG A 390 5.11 -13.05 -7.37
CA ARG A 390 5.74 -11.72 -7.26
C ARG A 390 5.57 -10.92 -8.55
N SER A 391 5.24 -9.63 -8.41
CA SER A 391 5.18 -8.70 -9.54
C SER A 391 6.52 -7.98 -9.68
N LYS A 392 7.42 -8.54 -10.48
CA LYS A 392 8.74 -7.94 -10.77
C LYS A 392 8.74 -7.26 -12.15
N ILE A 393 9.56 -6.23 -12.31
CA ILE A 393 9.95 -5.75 -13.64
C ILE A 393 10.72 -6.90 -14.29
N SER A 394 10.33 -7.30 -15.51
CA SER A 394 10.96 -8.41 -16.20
C SER A 394 11.64 -7.93 -17.48
N ASN A 395 12.80 -8.51 -17.81
CA ASN A 395 13.39 -8.42 -19.13
C ASN A 395 12.80 -9.53 -20.00
N THR A 396 11.62 -9.28 -20.57
CA THR A 396 10.87 -10.27 -21.37
C THR A 396 11.72 -10.81 -22.51
N GLY A 397 12.55 -9.97 -23.15
CA GLY A 397 13.43 -10.42 -24.24
C GLY A 397 14.46 -11.46 -23.81
N GLU A 398 15.10 -11.26 -22.66
CA GLU A 398 16.05 -12.21 -22.10
C GLU A 398 15.36 -13.49 -21.61
N GLN A 399 14.18 -13.38 -20.99
CA GLN A 399 13.39 -14.56 -20.57
C GLN A 399 12.99 -15.41 -21.76
N ILE A 400 12.50 -14.80 -22.85
CA ILE A 400 12.20 -15.53 -24.10
C ILE A 400 13.47 -16.18 -24.68
N GLY A 401 14.60 -15.45 -24.66
CA GLY A 401 15.89 -16.01 -25.09
C GLY A 401 16.30 -17.25 -24.30
N ASN A 402 16.16 -17.23 -22.99
CA ASN A 402 16.46 -18.36 -22.12
C ASN A 402 15.52 -19.56 -22.35
N ILE A 403 14.23 -19.31 -22.57
CA ILE A 403 13.26 -20.37 -22.91
C ILE A 403 13.62 -21.00 -24.26
N LEU A 404 13.95 -20.19 -25.29
CA LEU A 404 14.35 -20.69 -26.59
C LEU A 404 15.65 -21.48 -26.56
N GLN A 405 16.62 -21.13 -25.68
CA GLN A 405 17.83 -21.93 -25.46
C GLN A 405 17.54 -23.27 -24.78
N ALA A 406 16.52 -23.34 -23.94
CA ALA A 406 16.09 -24.57 -23.30
C ALA A 406 15.08 -25.39 -24.14
N ALA A 407 14.64 -24.88 -25.27
CA ALA A 407 13.58 -25.47 -26.09
C ALA A 407 13.88 -26.92 -26.54
N ASP A 408 15.14 -27.24 -26.80
CA ASP A 408 15.56 -28.62 -27.19
C ASP A 408 15.28 -29.67 -26.08
N HIS A 409 15.04 -29.24 -24.85
CA HIS A 409 14.75 -30.10 -23.71
C HIS A 409 13.28 -30.06 -23.26
N LEU A 410 12.44 -29.25 -23.92
CA LEU A 410 11.05 -29.00 -23.57
C LEU A 410 10.13 -29.37 -24.73
N THR A 411 8.84 -29.59 -24.44
CA THR A 411 7.86 -29.75 -25.51
C THR A 411 7.53 -28.40 -26.16
N ASP A 412 7.29 -28.43 -27.46
CA ASP A 412 6.95 -27.24 -28.26
C ASP A 412 5.73 -26.50 -27.70
N ASP A 413 4.74 -27.24 -27.24
CA ASP A 413 3.53 -26.68 -26.62
C ASP A 413 3.85 -25.92 -25.34
N TYR A 414 4.73 -26.48 -24.49
CA TYR A 414 5.16 -25.83 -23.25
C TYR A 414 5.94 -24.54 -23.55
N VAL A 415 6.86 -24.58 -24.52
CA VAL A 415 7.64 -23.41 -24.96
C VAL A 415 6.71 -22.32 -25.49
N THR A 416 5.77 -22.68 -26.37
CA THR A 416 4.79 -21.77 -26.95
C THR A 416 3.91 -21.15 -25.87
N LYS A 417 3.37 -21.96 -24.95
CA LYS A 417 2.54 -21.51 -23.85
C LYS A 417 3.29 -20.54 -22.92
N LYS A 418 4.55 -20.82 -22.61
CA LYS A 418 5.40 -19.96 -21.76
C LYS A 418 5.71 -18.62 -22.44
N ILE A 419 6.05 -18.63 -23.72
CA ILE A 419 6.33 -17.41 -24.48
C ILE A 419 5.08 -16.54 -24.57
N LEU A 420 3.92 -17.11 -24.92
CA LEU A 420 2.66 -16.37 -24.99
C LEU A 420 2.25 -15.78 -23.65
N THR A 421 2.44 -16.53 -22.55
CA THR A 421 2.20 -16.02 -21.19
C THR A 421 3.09 -14.81 -20.88
N LEU A 422 4.37 -14.83 -21.29
CA LEU A 422 5.30 -13.71 -21.09
C LEU A 422 4.97 -12.49 -21.97
N LEU A 423 4.35 -12.70 -23.12
CA LEU A 423 3.88 -11.63 -24.01
C LEU A 423 2.54 -11.04 -23.57
N GLY A 424 1.85 -11.67 -22.64
CA GLY A 424 0.54 -11.24 -22.14
C GLY A 424 -0.65 -11.90 -22.83
N ASP A 425 -0.40 -12.82 -23.77
CA ASP A 425 -1.40 -13.51 -24.59
C ASP A 425 -1.61 -14.96 -24.11
N GLY A 426 -1.37 -15.23 -22.85
CA GLY A 426 -1.46 -16.58 -22.26
C GLY A 426 -2.85 -17.22 -22.40
N ASP A 427 -3.90 -16.43 -22.41
CA ASP A 427 -5.30 -16.89 -22.57
C ASP A 427 -5.55 -17.45 -23.99
N LEU A 428 -4.78 -17.02 -25.00
CA LEU A 428 -4.85 -17.49 -26.38
C LEU A 428 -3.92 -18.68 -26.65
N ALA A 429 -3.15 -19.13 -25.67
CA ALA A 429 -2.11 -20.12 -25.87
C ALA A 429 -2.66 -21.46 -26.36
N ASP A 430 -3.76 -21.94 -25.79
CA ASP A 430 -4.36 -23.22 -26.18
C ASP A 430 -5.00 -23.16 -27.57
N GLU A 431 -5.54 -22.00 -27.97
CA GLU A 431 -6.07 -21.76 -29.31
C GLU A 431 -4.96 -21.77 -30.37
N ILE A 432 -3.87 -21.03 -30.09
CA ILE A 432 -2.71 -20.93 -31.00
C ILE A 432 -2.01 -22.30 -31.15
N ILE A 433 -1.88 -23.08 -30.08
CA ILE A 433 -1.31 -24.44 -30.13
C ILE A 433 -2.18 -25.34 -31.00
N ASN A 434 -3.50 -25.33 -30.82
CA ASN A 434 -4.43 -26.14 -31.63
C ASN A 434 -4.42 -25.74 -33.12
N GLU A 435 -4.30 -24.44 -33.44
CA GLU A 435 -4.17 -23.95 -34.79
C GLU A 435 -2.87 -24.44 -35.44
N LYS A 436 -1.75 -24.37 -34.72
CA LYS A 436 -0.43 -24.86 -35.20
C LYS A 436 -0.47 -26.35 -35.48
N ASP A 437 -1.03 -27.16 -34.56
CA ASP A 437 -1.18 -28.60 -34.77
C ASP A 437 -2.06 -28.93 -35.98
N ALA A 438 -3.13 -28.17 -36.21
CA ALA A 438 -4.00 -28.33 -37.37
C ALA A 438 -3.28 -27.98 -38.67
N GLU A 439 -2.44 -26.94 -38.68
CA GLU A 439 -1.61 -26.59 -39.85
C GLU A 439 -0.54 -27.65 -40.13
N ASP A 440 0.12 -28.17 -39.11
CA ASP A 440 1.14 -29.21 -39.29
C ASP A 440 0.53 -30.54 -39.76
N MET A 441 -0.68 -30.90 -39.31
CA MET A 441 -1.42 -32.05 -39.86
C MET A 441 -1.81 -31.84 -41.35
N GLN A 442 -2.14 -30.59 -41.74
CA GLN A 442 -2.43 -30.30 -43.15
C GLN A 442 -1.18 -30.39 -44.03
N ARG A 443 -0.01 -29.98 -43.50
CA ARG A 443 1.28 -30.10 -44.20
C ARG A 443 1.72 -31.55 -44.40
N ILE A 444 1.43 -32.45 -43.48
CA ILE A 444 1.74 -33.88 -43.53
C ILE A 444 0.81 -34.58 -44.56
N ASN A 445 -0.40 -34.09 -44.78
CA ASN A 445 -1.40 -34.67 -45.70
C ASN A 445 -1.33 -34.16 -47.14
N ILE A 446 -0.32 -33.38 -47.54
CA ILE A 446 -0.12 -33.06 -48.97
C ILE A 446 0.40 -34.32 -49.65
N PRO A 447 -0.35 -34.95 -50.57
CA PRO A 447 0.15 -36.12 -51.33
C PRO A 447 1.36 -35.65 -52.14
N THR A 448 2.50 -36.26 -51.93
CA THR A 448 3.62 -36.16 -52.85
C THR A 448 3.16 -36.82 -54.14
N ASP A 449 2.80 -36.01 -55.10
CA ASP A 449 2.52 -36.46 -56.49
C ASP A 449 3.83 -36.95 -57.11
N GLU A 450 4.19 -38.23 -56.83
CA GLU A 450 5.25 -38.94 -57.51
C GLU A 450 4.71 -39.34 -58.87
N THR A 451 4.71 -38.44 -59.84
CA THR A 451 4.72 -38.81 -61.24
C THR A 451 6.06 -39.49 -61.58
N PRO A 452 6.06 -40.76 -62.01
CA PRO A 452 7.29 -41.44 -62.41
C PRO A 452 7.91 -40.67 -63.57
N ARG A 453 9.08 -40.10 -63.43
CA ARG A 453 9.87 -39.58 -64.48
C ARG A 453 10.34 -40.79 -65.36
N GLU A 454 9.80 -40.94 -66.54
CA GLU A 454 10.35 -41.82 -67.58
C GLU A 454 11.83 -41.48 -67.81
N ARG A 455 12.65 -42.53 -67.78
CA ARG A 455 14.08 -42.45 -68.05
C ARG A 455 14.25 -42.20 -69.59
N PRO A 456 15.04 -41.22 -70.08
CA PRO A 456 15.40 -41.12 -71.48
C PRO A 456 16.33 -42.26 -71.82
N GLU A 457 16.05 -42.90 -72.94
CA GLU A 457 16.87 -43.98 -73.58
C GLU A 457 18.31 -43.52 -73.84
N GLU A 458 19.27 -44.39 -73.48
CA GLU A 458 20.67 -44.26 -73.83
C GLU A 458 20.82 -44.32 -75.32
N GLN A 459 21.26 -43.26 -75.99
CA GLN A 459 21.84 -43.28 -77.34
C GLN A 459 23.35 -43.45 -77.26
N ASN A 460 23.84 -44.55 -77.90
CA ASN A 460 25.22 -44.95 -78.07
C ASN A 460 26.08 -43.86 -78.73
N PRO A 461 27.35 -43.66 -78.32
CA PRO A 461 28.28 -42.77 -79.03
C PRO A 461 28.92 -43.43 -80.21
N THR A 462 28.75 -42.85 -81.36
CA THR A 462 29.60 -43.11 -82.54
C THR A 462 30.79 -42.18 -82.52
N GLU A 463 31.96 -42.81 -82.76
CA GLU A 463 33.28 -42.26 -83.07
C GLU A 463 33.25 -41.10 -84.07
N TYR A 464 34.10 -40.11 -83.89
CA TYR A 464 34.95 -39.54 -84.96
C TYR A 464 36.09 -38.72 -84.37
N THR A 465 37.28 -39.33 -84.49
CA THR A 465 38.55 -38.93 -85.13
C THR A 465 38.90 -37.44 -85.17
N GLN A 466 40.09 -37.19 -84.58
CA GLN A 466 41.14 -36.23 -84.91
C GLN A 466 40.95 -35.23 -86.08
N GLU A 467 41.30 -33.97 -85.89
CA GLU A 467 42.45 -33.30 -86.51
C GLU A 467 42.54 -31.81 -86.10
N GLN A 468 43.80 -31.44 -85.81
CA GLN A 468 44.49 -30.14 -85.69
C GLN A 468 44.28 -29.31 -84.47
#